data_7735131cc7064b08b039c50f399c5f1a
#
_entry.id   7735131cc7064b08b039c50f399c5f1a
#
_cell.length_a   1.000
_cell.length_b   1.000
_cell.length_c   1.000
_cell.angle_alpha   90.00
_cell.angle_beta   90.00
_cell.angle_gamma   90.00
#
_symmetry.space_group_name_H-M   'P 1'
#
loop_
_entity.id
_entity.type
_entity.pdbx_description
1 polymer ?
#
loop_
_entity_poly.entity_id
_entity_poly.type
_entity_poly.pdbx_seq_one_letter_code
_entity_poly.pdbx_strand_id
1 'polypeptide(L)'
;MQDPYDVLGVERGASVDEVKSAFRRLAQRFHPDKNPGNDQAQQKFKEINAAYQILSDPEKRAMFDRFGRAGLGGATGADGSGFDFVDLGNLNMDGIFGDLLRGFGIRTGDRGNLKKEIVVTFEEAAFGTEKELTYERTEACKDCSGSGSEAGHARETCPACMGRGRVRFQQGLFPVAIDRSCSRCHGTGKLVTHPCRACRGAGLLAVARTITVTIPAGIESGATRTVGGGGNMTRPDRGPGDLELVVSVAPHPFLRRTGDDVVCSAPISFVQATLGGELEVPTLEGKGKLKVPPGTQPGSVLRIKGKGVVRRTKTGRGDQLVEVTVEVPTALTARQRELLEELAKELGDEVEPQQKTFVQKLKEFFG
;
A
#
# COMPACT_ATOMS: atom_id res chain seq x y z
N MET A 1 -18.79 -1.42 30.00
CA MET A 1 -19.42 -0.92 28.77
C MET A 1 -20.93 -0.99 28.95
N GLN A 2 -21.64 0.05 28.61
CA GLN A 2 -23.11 0.15 28.67
C GLN A 2 -23.75 -0.63 27.51
N ASP A 3 -25.06 -0.90 27.58
CA ASP A 3 -25.82 -1.53 26.48
C ASP A 3 -25.71 -0.65 25.23
N PRO A 4 -25.44 -1.19 24.03
CA PRO A 4 -25.33 -0.43 22.77
C PRO A 4 -26.56 0.42 22.47
N TYR A 5 -27.76 -0.04 22.86
CA TYR A 5 -29.00 0.72 22.72
C TYR A 5 -29.02 1.95 23.64
N ASP A 6 -28.58 1.79 24.88
CA ASP A 6 -28.48 2.89 25.84
C ASP A 6 -27.41 3.91 25.43
N VAL A 7 -26.26 3.44 24.90
CA VAL A 7 -25.17 4.31 24.41
C VAL A 7 -25.63 5.21 23.28
N LEU A 8 -26.42 4.70 22.33
CA LEU A 8 -26.99 5.49 21.24
C LEU A 8 -28.28 6.22 21.61
N GLY A 9 -28.89 5.85 22.75
CA GLY A 9 -30.17 6.41 23.20
C GLY A 9 -31.33 6.07 22.26
N VAL A 10 -31.39 4.80 21.82
CA VAL A 10 -32.42 4.27 20.94
C VAL A 10 -33.09 3.05 21.58
N GLU A 11 -34.34 2.80 21.23
CA GLU A 11 -35.07 1.61 21.72
C GLU A 11 -34.60 0.35 21.01
N ARG A 12 -34.77 -0.84 21.66
CA ARG A 12 -34.37 -2.12 21.09
C ARG A 12 -35.10 -2.49 19.78
N GLY A 13 -36.25 -1.85 19.52
CA GLY A 13 -36.99 -1.96 18.26
C GLY A 13 -36.62 -0.95 17.16
N ALA A 14 -35.69 -0.05 17.42
CA ALA A 14 -35.32 1.03 16.50
C ALA A 14 -34.89 0.52 15.13
N SER A 15 -35.32 1.22 14.07
CA SER A 15 -34.91 0.94 12.71
C SER A 15 -33.44 1.29 12.47
N VAL A 16 -32.84 0.74 11.41
CA VAL A 16 -31.44 1.03 11.05
C VAL A 16 -31.26 2.53 10.77
N ASP A 17 -32.28 3.20 10.24
CA ASP A 17 -32.21 4.63 9.96
C ASP A 17 -32.25 5.48 11.25
N GLU A 18 -33.00 5.07 12.25
CA GLU A 18 -33.01 5.71 13.57
C GLU A 18 -31.67 5.53 14.28
N VAL A 19 -31.09 4.33 14.24
CA VAL A 19 -29.75 4.04 14.75
C VAL A 19 -28.71 4.94 14.07
N LYS A 20 -28.77 5.09 12.75
CA LYS A 20 -27.87 5.93 11.96
C LYS A 20 -28.03 7.42 12.28
N SER A 21 -29.25 7.88 12.49
CA SER A 21 -29.54 9.26 12.86
C SER A 21 -29.05 9.60 14.25
N ALA A 22 -29.27 8.71 15.23
CA ALA A 22 -28.75 8.83 16.58
C ALA A 22 -27.22 8.87 16.61
N PHE A 23 -26.57 7.96 15.87
CA PHE A 23 -25.11 7.94 15.73
C PHE A 23 -24.58 9.27 15.17
N ARG A 24 -25.13 9.78 14.06
CA ARG A 24 -24.68 11.05 13.46
C ARG A 24 -24.76 12.22 14.43
N ARG A 25 -25.85 12.32 15.19
CA ARG A 25 -26.07 13.38 16.18
C ARG A 25 -25.03 13.31 17.31
N LEU A 26 -24.79 12.11 17.85
CA LEU A 26 -23.85 11.91 18.95
C LEU A 26 -22.40 12.05 18.49
N ALA A 27 -22.05 11.49 17.32
CA ALA A 27 -20.72 11.60 16.72
C ALA A 27 -20.34 13.06 16.45
N GLN A 28 -21.28 13.89 15.96
CA GLN A 28 -21.06 15.32 15.76
C GLN A 28 -20.88 16.09 17.07
N ARG A 29 -21.55 15.66 18.14
CA ARG A 29 -21.46 16.29 19.48
C ARG A 29 -20.13 15.97 20.17
N PHE A 30 -19.62 14.73 20.04
CA PHE A 30 -18.42 14.26 20.71
C PHE A 30 -17.21 14.12 19.77
N HIS A 31 -17.25 14.77 18.60
CA HIS A 31 -16.16 14.72 17.63
C HIS A 31 -14.85 15.29 18.23
N PRO A 32 -13.67 14.65 18.01
CA PRO A 32 -12.40 15.13 18.54
C PRO A 32 -12.09 16.58 18.13
N ASP A 33 -12.40 16.96 16.90
CA ASP A 33 -12.14 18.33 16.41
C ASP A 33 -12.98 19.40 17.09
N LYS A 34 -14.15 19.03 17.61
CA LYS A 34 -15.04 19.95 18.36
C LYS A 34 -14.76 19.96 19.87
N ASN A 35 -14.04 18.95 20.36
CA ASN A 35 -13.70 18.78 21.76
C ASN A 35 -12.20 18.49 21.94
N PRO A 36 -11.29 19.36 21.48
CA PRO A 36 -9.86 19.13 21.56
C PRO A 36 -9.41 19.04 23.03
N GLY A 37 -8.66 17.98 23.37
CA GLY A 37 -8.12 17.78 24.72
C GLY A 37 -9.13 17.29 25.78
N ASN A 38 -10.35 16.91 25.40
CA ASN A 38 -11.35 16.38 26.33
C ASN A 38 -11.39 14.85 26.27
N ASP A 39 -10.69 14.20 27.21
CA ASP A 39 -10.59 12.74 27.31
C ASP A 39 -11.97 12.06 27.49
N GLN A 40 -12.89 12.70 28.22
CA GLN A 40 -14.25 12.17 28.41
C GLN A 40 -15.05 12.18 27.10
N ALA A 41 -14.88 13.20 26.26
CA ALA A 41 -15.52 13.27 24.95
C ALA A 41 -14.94 12.21 23.99
N GLN A 42 -13.63 11.98 24.05
CA GLN A 42 -12.98 10.93 23.26
C GLN A 42 -13.45 9.54 23.68
N GLN A 43 -13.58 9.29 24.97
CA GLN A 43 -14.07 8.01 25.48
C GLN A 43 -15.52 7.75 25.06
N LYS A 44 -16.39 8.75 25.20
CA LYS A 44 -17.79 8.68 24.71
C LYS A 44 -17.85 8.46 23.20
N PHE A 45 -17.01 9.11 22.43
CA PHE A 45 -16.95 8.92 20.96
C PHE A 45 -16.58 7.48 20.59
N LYS A 46 -15.63 6.87 21.33
CA LYS A 46 -15.27 5.44 21.16
C LYS A 46 -16.45 4.51 21.48
N GLU A 47 -17.17 4.78 22.56
CA GLU A 47 -18.35 3.99 22.95
C GLU A 47 -19.50 4.09 21.94
N ILE A 48 -19.76 5.29 21.41
CA ILE A 48 -20.77 5.56 20.39
C ILE A 48 -20.43 4.82 19.08
N ASN A 49 -19.17 4.82 18.66
CA ASN A 49 -18.72 4.09 17.47
C ASN A 49 -18.88 2.58 17.65
N ALA A 50 -18.50 2.03 18.81
CA ALA A 50 -18.64 0.61 19.10
C ALA A 50 -20.12 0.17 19.11
N ALA A 51 -21.00 0.98 19.69
CA ALA A 51 -22.44 0.72 19.73
C ALA A 51 -23.05 0.75 18.30
N TYR A 52 -22.66 1.71 17.48
CA TYR A 52 -23.12 1.80 16.09
C TYR A 52 -22.68 0.60 15.25
N GLN A 53 -21.44 0.13 15.40
CA GLN A 53 -20.93 -1.05 14.69
C GLN A 53 -21.73 -2.33 15.00
N ILE A 54 -22.28 -2.45 16.20
CA ILE A 54 -23.10 -3.59 16.59
C ILE A 54 -24.53 -3.45 16.02
N LEU A 55 -25.13 -2.27 16.13
CA LEU A 55 -26.55 -2.05 15.83
C LEU A 55 -26.84 -1.72 14.36
N SER A 56 -25.84 -1.28 13.60
CA SER A 56 -25.98 -0.96 12.17
C SER A 56 -26.03 -2.19 11.26
N ASP A 57 -25.50 -3.32 11.72
CA ASP A 57 -25.46 -4.58 11.00
C ASP A 57 -26.57 -5.52 11.54
N PRO A 58 -27.52 -5.94 10.71
CA PRO A 58 -28.64 -6.80 11.15
C PRO A 58 -28.19 -8.12 11.76
N GLU A 59 -27.11 -8.73 11.27
CA GLU A 59 -26.58 -9.99 11.79
C GLU A 59 -25.95 -9.82 13.18
N LYS A 60 -25.13 -8.78 13.35
CA LYS A 60 -24.49 -8.45 14.63
C LYS A 60 -25.52 -8.07 15.69
N ARG A 61 -26.52 -7.27 15.27
CA ARG A 61 -27.64 -6.91 16.13
C ARG A 61 -28.41 -8.14 16.58
N ALA A 62 -28.75 -9.05 15.67
CA ALA A 62 -29.45 -10.29 16.01
C ALA A 62 -28.62 -11.21 16.93
N MET A 63 -27.31 -11.25 16.75
CA MET A 63 -26.39 -11.99 17.63
C MET A 63 -26.33 -11.35 19.03
N PHE A 64 -26.23 -10.03 19.09
CA PHE A 64 -26.25 -9.28 20.35
C PHE A 64 -27.59 -9.46 21.08
N ASP A 65 -28.71 -9.39 20.36
CA ASP A 65 -30.05 -9.55 20.93
C ASP A 65 -30.33 -10.96 21.49
N ARG A 66 -29.72 -12.01 20.86
CA ARG A 66 -29.89 -13.42 21.28
C ARG A 66 -28.93 -13.85 22.38
N PHE A 67 -27.68 -13.42 22.31
CA PHE A 67 -26.61 -13.94 23.17
C PHE A 67 -25.99 -12.85 24.05
N GLY A 68 -26.48 -11.61 23.99
CA GLY A 68 -25.91 -10.48 24.70
C GLY A 68 -24.43 -10.27 24.34
N ARG A 69 -23.66 -9.79 25.31
CA ARG A 69 -22.21 -9.57 25.15
C ARG A 69 -21.41 -10.86 24.96
N ALA A 70 -21.87 -11.98 25.48
CA ALA A 70 -21.22 -13.28 25.34
C ALA A 70 -21.20 -13.75 23.86
N GLY A 71 -22.20 -13.35 23.06
CA GLY A 71 -22.26 -13.66 21.65
C GLY A 71 -21.27 -12.90 20.78
N LEU A 72 -20.83 -11.74 21.22
CA LEU A 72 -19.83 -10.89 20.52
C LEU A 72 -18.39 -11.13 21.00
N GLY A 73 -18.21 -11.83 22.14
CA GLY A 73 -16.92 -12.02 22.80
C GLY A 73 -16.55 -13.46 23.15
N GLY A 74 -17.07 -14.43 22.42
CA GLY A 74 -16.84 -15.87 22.67
C GLY A 74 -15.47 -16.39 22.28
N ALA A 75 -14.38 -15.79 22.76
CA ALA A 75 -13.04 -16.38 22.78
C ALA A 75 -12.19 -15.74 23.87
N THR A 76 -12.66 -15.78 25.11
CA THR A 76 -11.76 -15.64 26.26
C THR A 76 -11.23 -17.02 26.60
N GLY A 77 -10.11 -17.40 25.98
CA GLY A 77 -9.21 -18.41 26.53
C GLY A 77 -8.74 -17.93 27.91
N ALA A 78 -8.63 -18.86 28.85
CA ALA A 78 -8.30 -18.68 30.25
C ALA A 78 -6.84 -18.18 30.45
N ASP A 79 -6.49 -17.03 29.90
CA ASP A 79 -5.29 -16.30 30.31
C ASP A 79 -5.59 -14.80 30.15
N GLY A 80 -5.52 -14.09 31.27
CA GLY A 80 -6.01 -12.73 31.53
C GLY A 80 -5.27 -11.60 30.84
N SER A 81 -4.95 -11.70 29.56
CA SER A 81 -4.51 -10.58 28.75
C SER A 81 -5.72 -10.00 28.02
N GLY A 82 -6.31 -8.97 28.62
CA GLY A 82 -7.34 -8.15 28.01
C GLY A 82 -6.87 -7.61 26.68
N PHE A 83 -7.60 -7.92 25.62
CA PHE A 83 -7.46 -7.20 24.35
C PHE A 83 -7.82 -5.74 24.60
N ASP A 84 -6.79 -4.91 24.64
CA ASP A 84 -6.91 -3.46 24.71
C ASP A 84 -7.54 -2.99 23.38
N PHE A 85 -8.82 -2.60 23.46
CA PHE A 85 -9.65 -2.09 22.34
C PHE A 85 -9.21 -0.66 21.91
N VAL A 86 -8.02 -0.23 22.31
CA VAL A 86 -7.60 1.17 22.28
C VAL A 86 -6.97 1.59 20.95
N ASP A 87 -6.63 0.66 20.04
CA ASP A 87 -5.86 1.00 18.84
C ASP A 87 -6.61 0.77 17.50
N LEU A 88 -7.95 0.88 17.51
CA LEU A 88 -8.78 0.64 16.33
C LEU A 88 -8.94 1.84 15.40
N GLY A 89 -8.25 2.93 15.65
CA GLY A 89 -8.35 4.16 14.85
C GLY A 89 -7.54 4.15 13.54
N ASN A 90 -6.57 3.22 13.40
CA ASN A 90 -5.61 3.25 12.28
C ASN A 90 -5.36 1.91 11.60
N LEU A 91 -6.16 0.87 11.88
CA LEU A 91 -5.98 -0.45 11.28
C LEU A 91 -7.02 -0.70 10.19
N ASN A 92 -6.56 -1.00 9.00
CA ASN A 92 -7.34 -1.49 7.85
C ASN A 92 -8.35 -2.55 8.31
N MET A 93 -9.64 -2.19 8.32
CA MET A 93 -10.75 -3.02 8.82
C MET A 93 -10.88 -4.37 8.11
N ASP A 94 -10.35 -4.53 6.90
CA ASP A 94 -10.39 -5.80 6.15
C ASP A 94 -9.45 -6.88 6.70
N GLY A 95 -8.35 -6.52 7.37
CA GLY A 95 -7.36 -7.47 7.89
C GLY A 95 -7.81 -8.16 9.19
N ILE A 96 -8.31 -7.40 10.16
CA ILE A 96 -8.65 -7.92 11.50
C ILE A 96 -9.94 -8.74 11.47
N PHE A 97 -10.92 -8.32 10.66
CA PHE A 97 -12.14 -9.11 10.46
C PHE A 97 -11.86 -10.42 9.71
N GLY A 98 -10.92 -10.43 8.78
CA GLY A 98 -10.47 -11.64 8.10
C GLY A 98 -9.86 -12.66 9.07
N ASP A 99 -9.04 -12.23 10.01
CA ASP A 99 -8.40 -13.10 11.00
C ASP A 99 -9.37 -13.56 12.10
N LEU A 100 -10.31 -12.70 12.52
CA LEU A 100 -11.37 -13.07 13.46
C LEU A 100 -12.32 -14.10 12.83
N LEU A 101 -12.75 -13.93 11.58
CA LEU A 101 -13.55 -14.89 10.83
C LEU A 101 -12.80 -16.20 10.56
N ARG A 102 -11.49 -16.17 10.39
CA ARG A 102 -10.63 -17.37 10.34
C ARG A 102 -10.63 -18.12 11.67
N GLY A 103 -10.59 -17.41 12.79
CA GLY A 103 -10.69 -18.00 14.14
C GLY A 103 -12.03 -18.69 14.40
N PHE A 104 -13.12 -18.22 13.80
CA PHE A 104 -14.45 -18.86 13.85
C PHE A 104 -14.66 -19.97 12.80
N GLY A 105 -13.61 -20.35 12.06
CA GLY A 105 -13.71 -21.41 11.05
C GLY A 105 -14.46 -20.98 9.77
N ILE A 106 -14.86 -19.74 9.64
CA ILE A 106 -15.38 -19.16 8.41
C ILE A 106 -14.15 -18.82 7.56
N ARG A 107 -13.66 -19.79 6.80
CA ARG A 107 -12.72 -19.56 5.74
C ARG A 107 -13.42 -18.68 4.71
N THR A 108 -13.16 -17.38 4.73
CA THR A 108 -13.29 -16.55 3.53
C THR A 108 -12.37 -17.20 2.52
N GLY A 109 -13.00 -17.94 1.59
CA GLY A 109 -12.25 -18.83 0.70
C GLY A 109 -11.17 -18.03 0.02
N ASP A 110 -9.93 -18.48 0.18
CA ASP A 110 -8.77 -17.94 -0.52
C ASP A 110 -9.15 -17.86 -2.01
N ARG A 111 -9.34 -16.65 -2.51
CA ARG A 111 -9.73 -16.42 -3.91
C ARG A 111 -8.59 -16.73 -4.86
N GLY A 112 -7.42 -17.07 -4.32
CA GLY A 112 -6.23 -17.34 -5.12
C GLY A 112 -5.59 -16.08 -5.68
N ASN A 113 -5.79 -14.93 -5.05
CA ASN A 113 -5.14 -13.70 -5.46
C ASN A 113 -3.63 -13.83 -5.37
N LEU A 114 -2.94 -13.34 -6.39
CA LEU A 114 -1.48 -13.26 -6.46
C LEU A 114 -1.05 -11.82 -6.34
N LYS A 115 0.01 -11.59 -5.60
CA LYS A 115 0.68 -10.30 -5.56
C LYS A 115 2.06 -10.44 -6.18
N LYS A 116 2.36 -9.60 -7.17
CA LYS A 116 3.66 -9.55 -7.86
C LYS A 116 4.13 -8.11 -7.96
N GLU A 117 5.43 -7.94 -7.94
CA GLU A 117 6.09 -6.66 -8.16
C GLU A 117 6.52 -6.55 -9.63
N ILE A 118 6.31 -5.37 -10.23
CA ILE A 118 6.82 -5.03 -11.55
C ILE A 118 7.73 -3.81 -11.42
N VAL A 119 9.00 -3.98 -11.79
CA VAL A 119 9.99 -2.91 -11.74
C VAL A 119 9.99 -2.17 -13.06
N VAL A 120 9.85 -0.85 -13.00
CA VAL A 120 9.91 0.07 -14.15
C VAL A 120 11.04 1.08 -13.96
N THR A 121 11.62 1.57 -15.05
CA THR A 121 12.61 2.65 -14.97
C THR A 121 11.92 3.97 -14.63
N PHE A 122 12.70 4.97 -14.30
CA PHE A 122 12.20 6.31 -13.98
C PHE A 122 11.48 6.94 -15.18
N GLU A 123 12.04 6.76 -16.39
CA GLU A 123 11.50 7.23 -17.65
C GLU A 123 10.22 6.47 -18.04
N GLU A 124 10.24 5.13 -17.88
CA GLU A 124 9.04 4.30 -18.10
C GLU A 124 7.89 4.74 -17.20
N ALA A 125 8.18 5.06 -15.95
CA ALA A 125 7.17 5.58 -15.02
C ALA A 125 6.67 6.98 -15.40
N ALA A 126 7.55 7.83 -15.95
CA ALA A 126 7.21 9.20 -16.34
C ALA A 126 6.34 9.26 -17.59
N PHE A 127 6.66 8.44 -18.62
CA PHE A 127 5.99 8.46 -19.92
C PHE A 127 4.94 7.37 -20.11
N GLY A 128 4.95 6.37 -19.25
CA GLY A 128 4.18 5.14 -19.44
C GLY A 128 4.88 4.17 -20.38
N THR A 129 4.54 2.91 -20.27
CA THR A 129 5.09 1.83 -21.07
C THR A 129 4.19 0.62 -21.07
N GLU A 130 4.41 -0.29 -22.01
CA GLU A 130 3.87 -1.65 -21.95
C GLU A 130 5.00 -2.60 -21.57
N LYS A 131 4.76 -3.43 -20.59
CA LYS A 131 5.76 -4.36 -20.06
C LYS A 131 5.22 -5.77 -20.01
N GLU A 132 6.01 -6.71 -20.49
CA GLU A 132 5.68 -8.13 -20.38
C GLU A 132 6.11 -8.64 -18.99
N LEU A 133 5.20 -9.33 -18.32
CA LEU A 133 5.45 -10.01 -17.06
C LEU A 133 5.19 -11.49 -17.21
N THR A 134 6.23 -12.28 -16.99
CA THR A 134 6.11 -13.74 -16.91
C THR A 134 6.08 -14.16 -15.44
N TYR A 135 5.05 -14.90 -15.06
CA TYR A 135 4.87 -15.38 -13.69
C TYR A 135 4.21 -16.76 -13.67
N GLU A 136 4.40 -17.49 -12.61
CA GLU A 136 3.75 -18.78 -12.41
C GLU A 136 2.42 -18.60 -11.69
N ARG A 137 1.40 -19.29 -12.18
CA ARG A 137 0.10 -19.41 -11.53
C ARG A 137 -0.45 -20.82 -11.62
N THR A 138 -1.38 -21.15 -10.73
CA THR A 138 -2.07 -22.40 -10.72
C THR A 138 -3.30 -22.35 -11.64
N GLU A 139 -3.41 -23.28 -12.59
CA GLU A 139 -4.52 -23.43 -13.52
C GLU A 139 -5.13 -24.84 -13.45
N ALA A 140 -6.34 -25.01 -14.00
CA ALA A 140 -6.91 -26.33 -14.17
C ALA A 140 -6.03 -27.18 -15.08
N CYS A 141 -5.76 -28.40 -14.65
CA CYS A 141 -5.01 -29.35 -15.46
C CYS A 141 -5.75 -29.61 -16.79
N LYS A 142 -5.08 -29.38 -17.89
CA LYS A 142 -5.69 -29.56 -19.24
C LYS A 142 -6.05 -31.01 -19.53
N ASP A 143 -5.22 -31.96 -19.07
CA ASP A 143 -5.40 -33.39 -19.38
C ASP A 143 -6.64 -34.00 -18.74
N CYS A 144 -6.99 -33.52 -17.53
CA CYS A 144 -8.17 -33.99 -16.83
C CYS A 144 -9.25 -32.91 -16.67
N SER A 145 -9.09 -31.74 -17.27
CA SER A 145 -10.03 -30.61 -17.19
C SER A 145 -10.41 -30.26 -15.74
N GLY A 146 -9.41 -30.34 -14.83
CA GLY A 146 -9.60 -30.04 -13.42
C GLY A 146 -10.20 -31.17 -12.59
N SER A 147 -10.56 -32.29 -13.19
CA SER A 147 -11.15 -33.44 -12.45
C SER A 147 -10.17 -34.13 -11.51
N GLY A 148 -8.89 -34.09 -11.77
CA GLY A 148 -7.87 -34.90 -11.07
C GLY A 148 -7.86 -36.35 -11.43
N SER A 149 -8.88 -36.86 -12.14
CA SER A 149 -8.99 -38.26 -12.57
C SER A 149 -8.42 -38.45 -13.95
N GLU A 150 -7.88 -39.62 -14.25
CA GLU A 150 -7.44 -40.01 -15.58
C GLU A 150 -8.63 -39.99 -16.56
N ALA A 151 -8.37 -39.69 -17.83
CA ALA A 151 -9.41 -39.63 -18.85
C ALA A 151 -10.19 -40.97 -18.93
N GLY A 152 -11.51 -40.87 -18.96
CA GLY A 152 -12.40 -42.02 -18.94
C GLY A 152 -12.78 -42.55 -17.55
N HIS A 153 -12.15 -42.06 -16.47
CA HIS A 153 -12.48 -42.45 -15.10
C HIS A 153 -13.17 -41.30 -14.35
N ALA A 154 -14.42 -41.54 -13.94
CA ALA A 154 -15.16 -40.55 -13.13
C ALA A 154 -14.72 -40.60 -11.66
N ARG A 155 -14.84 -39.44 -10.98
CA ARG A 155 -14.67 -39.40 -9.53
C ARG A 155 -15.79 -40.17 -8.83
N GLU A 156 -15.46 -41.05 -7.89
CA GLU A 156 -16.39 -41.78 -7.08
C GLU A 156 -16.95 -40.98 -5.91
N THR A 157 -18.20 -41.22 -5.55
CA THR A 157 -18.80 -40.57 -4.37
C THR A 157 -18.10 -41.07 -3.10
N CYS A 158 -17.67 -40.16 -2.25
CA CYS A 158 -17.01 -40.51 -1.00
C CYS A 158 -17.97 -41.26 -0.07
N PRO A 159 -17.69 -42.53 0.30
CA PRO A 159 -18.57 -43.30 1.15
C PRO A 159 -18.63 -42.80 2.60
N ALA A 160 -17.59 -42.11 3.08
CA ALA A 160 -17.54 -41.60 4.45
C ALA A 160 -18.49 -40.45 4.70
N CYS A 161 -18.75 -39.61 3.69
CA CYS A 161 -19.64 -38.46 3.79
C CYS A 161 -20.83 -38.53 2.82
N MET A 162 -20.95 -39.61 2.06
CA MET A 162 -22.00 -39.83 1.04
C MET A 162 -22.14 -38.64 0.06
N GLY A 163 -21.01 -38.09 -0.37
CA GLY A 163 -20.96 -36.94 -1.29
C GLY A 163 -21.08 -35.56 -0.64
N ARG A 164 -21.40 -35.47 0.63
CA ARG A 164 -21.63 -34.16 1.33
C ARG A 164 -20.37 -33.35 1.56
N GLY A 165 -19.18 -33.94 1.52
CA GLY A 165 -17.90 -33.28 1.81
C GLY A 165 -17.67 -32.95 3.28
N ARG A 166 -18.70 -33.06 4.12
CA ARG A 166 -18.65 -32.75 5.55
C ARG A 166 -19.21 -33.95 6.36
N VAL A 167 -18.69 -34.09 7.57
CA VAL A 167 -19.15 -35.10 8.53
C VAL A 167 -19.56 -34.36 9.80
N ARG A 168 -20.75 -34.69 10.30
CA ARG A 168 -21.28 -34.10 11.50
C ARG A 168 -20.79 -34.89 12.71
N PHE A 169 -20.07 -34.22 13.60
CA PHE A 169 -19.64 -34.77 14.87
C PHE A 169 -20.52 -34.23 16.00
N GLN A 170 -21.12 -35.12 16.76
CA GLN A 170 -21.72 -34.81 18.05
C GLN A 170 -20.70 -35.12 19.14
N GLN A 171 -20.29 -34.15 19.90
CA GLN A 171 -19.32 -34.31 20.97
C GLN A 171 -20.01 -34.01 22.31
N GLY A 172 -20.21 -35.05 23.12
CA GLY A 172 -20.68 -34.96 24.51
C GLY A 172 -22.18 -34.76 24.70
N LEU A 173 -22.57 -34.48 25.96
CA LEU A 173 -23.94 -34.34 26.45
C LEU A 173 -24.71 -33.10 25.93
N PHE A 174 -24.03 -32.19 25.20
CA PHE A 174 -24.66 -31.01 24.65
C PHE A 174 -25.03 -31.21 23.17
N PRO A 175 -26.21 -30.76 22.72
CA PRO A 175 -26.66 -30.93 21.34
C PRO A 175 -25.99 -30.02 20.33
N VAL A 176 -24.71 -29.77 20.48
CA VAL A 176 -23.96 -28.97 19.51
C VAL A 176 -23.32 -29.87 18.47
N ALA A 177 -23.88 -29.87 17.27
CA ALA A 177 -23.34 -30.61 16.14
C ALA A 177 -22.31 -29.69 15.40
N ILE A 178 -21.06 -30.12 15.35
CA ILE A 178 -19.98 -29.40 14.62
C ILE A 178 -19.79 -30.09 13.29
N ASP A 179 -20.01 -29.38 12.19
CA ASP A 179 -19.73 -29.83 10.84
C ASP A 179 -18.23 -29.70 10.54
N ARG A 180 -17.51 -30.81 10.39
CA ARG A 180 -16.09 -30.84 9.99
C ARG A 180 -15.94 -31.31 8.56
N SER A 181 -14.92 -30.82 7.86
CA SER A 181 -14.55 -31.33 6.54
C SER A 181 -14.26 -32.86 6.64
N CYS A 182 -14.79 -33.65 5.73
CA CYS A 182 -14.55 -35.08 5.69
C CYS A 182 -13.07 -35.37 5.49
N SER A 183 -12.45 -36.11 6.41
CA SER A 183 -11.01 -36.41 6.37
C SER A 183 -10.62 -37.28 5.15
N ARG A 184 -11.56 -38.06 4.60
CA ARG A 184 -11.28 -38.98 3.47
C ARG A 184 -11.28 -38.22 2.12
N CYS A 185 -12.16 -37.27 1.91
CA CYS A 185 -12.27 -36.54 0.65
C CYS A 185 -11.84 -35.07 0.79
N HIS A 186 -11.35 -34.64 1.96
CA HIS A 186 -10.90 -33.27 2.25
C HIS A 186 -11.92 -32.20 1.85
N GLY A 187 -13.20 -32.49 2.00
CA GLY A 187 -14.27 -31.52 1.71
C GLY A 187 -14.84 -31.58 0.29
N THR A 188 -14.25 -32.36 -0.63
CA THR A 188 -14.70 -32.43 -2.04
C THR A 188 -15.97 -33.27 -2.24
N GLY A 189 -16.32 -34.17 -1.30
CA GLY A 189 -17.42 -35.13 -1.43
C GLY A 189 -17.12 -36.27 -2.39
N LYS A 190 -16.05 -36.22 -3.16
CA LYS A 190 -15.67 -37.20 -4.18
C LYS A 190 -14.24 -37.69 -3.96
N LEU A 191 -13.96 -38.93 -4.40
CA LEU A 191 -12.64 -39.55 -4.34
C LEU A 191 -12.11 -39.74 -5.76
N VAL A 192 -10.81 -39.56 -5.92
CA VAL A 192 -10.08 -39.87 -7.15
C VAL A 192 -9.46 -41.26 -6.98
N THR A 193 -9.99 -42.27 -7.67
CA THR A 193 -9.49 -43.65 -7.65
C THR A 193 -8.39 -43.87 -8.68
N HIS A 194 -8.48 -43.19 -9.83
CA HIS A 194 -7.48 -43.23 -10.90
C HIS A 194 -6.91 -41.82 -11.07
N PRO A 195 -5.80 -41.48 -10.41
CA PRO A 195 -5.25 -40.12 -10.46
C PRO A 195 -4.67 -39.82 -11.84
N CYS A 196 -5.00 -38.63 -12.37
CA CYS A 196 -4.41 -38.08 -13.58
C CYS A 196 -2.89 -38.02 -13.46
N ARG A 197 -2.16 -38.51 -14.44
CA ARG A 197 -0.69 -38.58 -14.44
C ARG A 197 -0.04 -37.22 -14.38
N ALA A 198 -0.60 -36.22 -15.08
CA ALA A 198 -0.04 -34.86 -15.14
C ALA A 198 -0.15 -34.13 -13.80
N CYS A 199 -1.34 -34.10 -13.17
CA CYS A 199 -1.57 -33.37 -11.92
C CYS A 199 -1.56 -34.27 -10.67
N ARG A 200 -1.34 -35.58 -10.82
CA ARG A 200 -1.30 -36.58 -9.70
C ARG A 200 -2.51 -36.52 -8.78
N GLY A 201 -3.68 -36.27 -9.36
CA GLY A 201 -4.94 -36.20 -8.62
C GLY A 201 -5.33 -34.80 -8.13
N ALA A 202 -4.47 -33.83 -8.19
CA ALA A 202 -4.74 -32.46 -7.70
C ALA A 202 -5.79 -31.71 -8.54
N GLY A 203 -5.89 -32.02 -9.83
CA GLY A 203 -6.76 -31.31 -10.77
C GLY A 203 -6.21 -29.94 -11.19
N LEU A 204 -5.13 -29.48 -10.59
CA LEU A 204 -4.50 -28.18 -10.79
C LEU A 204 -3.02 -28.36 -11.11
N LEU A 205 -2.45 -27.46 -11.92
CA LEU A 205 -1.04 -27.43 -12.28
C LEU A 205 -0.51 -26.02 -12.21
N ALA A 206 0.74 -25.87 -11.80
CA ALA A 206 1.47 -24.62 -11.93
C ALA A 206 1.89 -24.44 -13.39
N VAL A 207 1.56 -23.29 -13.97
CA VAL A 207 1.85 -22.94 -15.37
C VAL A 207 2.46 -21.55 -15.43
N ALA A 208 3.54 -21.39 -16.20
CA ALA A 208 4.08 -20.08 -16.49
C ALA A 208 3.14 -19.35 -17.47
N ARG A 209 2.82 -18.11 -17.15
CA ARG A 209 2.01 -17.21 -17.99
C ARG A 209 2.73 -15.91 -18.21
N THR A 210 2.68 -15.43 -19.46
CA THR A 210 3.15 -14.10 -19.83
C THR A 210 1.94 -13.23 -20.13
N ILE A 211 1.92 -12.05 -19.54
CA ILE A 211 0.89 -11.02 -19.77
C ILE A 211 1.57 -9.70 -20.10
N THR A 212 0.93 -8.93 -20.96
CA THR A 212 1.33 -7.54 -21.22
C THR A 212 0.58 -6.61 -20.29
N VAL A 213 1.31 -5.80 -19.53
CA VAL A 213 0.76 -4.86 -18.57
C VAL A 213 1.03 -3.44 -19.05
N THR A 214 -0.03 -2.67 -19.24
CA THR A 214 0.09 -1.24 -19.59
C THR A 214 0.31 -0.44 -18.31
N ILE A 215 1.43 0.23 -18.22
CA ILE A 215 1.80 1.15 -17.14
C ILE A 215 1.47 2.57 -17.61
N PRO A 216 0.52 3.26 -16.98
CA PRO A 216 0.15 4.61 -17.39
C PRO A 216 1.24 5.62 -17.06
N ALA A 217 1.36 6.66 -17.88
CA ALA A 217 2.27 7.77 -17.63
C ALA A 217 2.02 8.43 -16.28
N GLY A 218 3.10 8.83 -15.62
CA GLY A 218 3.03 9.49 -14.32
C GLY A 218 2.75 8.57 -13.15
N ILE A 219 2.89 7.26 -13.30
CA ILE A 219 2.67 6.31 -12.20
C ILE A 219 3.68 6.54 -11.06
N GLU A 220 3.23 6.30 -9.84
CA GLU A 220 4.07 6.41 -8.64
C GLU A 220 4.52 5.03 -8.15
N SER A 221 5.67 4.99 -7.48
CA SER A 221 6.14 3.78 -6.81
C SER A 221 5.14 3.38 -5.73
N GLY A 222 4.85 2.08 -5.62
CA GLY A 222 3.83 1.54 -4.73
C GLY A 222 2.41 1.54 -5.31
N ALA A 223 2.20 2.12 -6.48
CA ALA A 223 0.89 2.07 -7.15
C ALA A 223 0.52 0.63 -7.50
N THR A 224 -0.74 0.27 -7.25
CA THR A 224 -1.25 -1.08 -7.49
C THR A 224 -2.11 -1.12 -8.75
N ARG A 225 -1.94 -2.18 -9.54
CA ARG A 225 -2.74 -2.50 -10.74
C ARG A 225 -3.31 -3.89 -10.59
N THR A 226 -4.61 -4.04 -10.72
CA THR A 226 -5.29 -5.34 -10.65
C THR A 226 -5.58 -5.86 -12.05
N VAL A 227 -5.15 -7.09 -12.31
CA VAL A 227 -5.48 -7.86 -13.52
C VAL A 227 -6.50 -8.92 -13.12
N GLY A 228 -7.75 -8.72 -13.51
CA GLY A 228 -8.84 -9.63 -13.19
C GLY A 228 -8.59 -11.04 -13.77
N GLY A 229 -8.79 -12.07 -12.93
CA GLY A 229 -8.59 -13.45 -13.33
C GLY A 229 -7.12 -13.84 -13.61
N GLY A 230 -6.16 -12.98 -13.24
CA GLY A 230 -4.72 -13.23 -13.39
C GLY A 230 -4.10 -14.05 -12.26
N GLY A 231 -4.83 -14.28 -11.18
CA GLY A 231 -4.36 -15.01 -10.01
C GLY A 231 -4.39 -16.53 -10.14
N ASN A 232 -4.20 -17.20 -9.03
CA ASN A 232 -4.26 -18.66 -8.91
C ASN A 232 -5.68 -19.18 -8.96
N MET A 233 -5.85 -20.34 -9.55
CA MET A 233 -7.01 -21.17 -9.34
C MET A 233 -6.80 -22.02 -8.08
N THR A 234 -7.63 -21.83 -7.09
CA THR A 234 -7.57 -22.61 -5.82
C THR A 234 -8.41 -23.88 -5.88
N ARG A 235 -9.41 -23.88 -6.75
CA ARG A 235 -10.29 -25.03 -6.99
C ARG A 235 -10.72 -25.07 -8.46
N PRO A 236 -10.81 -26.27 -9.06
CA PRO A 236 -11.20 -26.41 -10.47
C PRO A 236 -12.62 -25.92 -10.80
N ASP A 237 -13.50 -25.85 -9.79
CA ASP A 237 -14.90 -25.42 -9.90
C ASP A 237 -15.10 -23.92 -9.71
N ARG A 238 -14.02 -23.18 -9.42
CA ARG A 238 -14.03 -21.74 -9.26
C ARG A 238 -13.10 -21.09 -10.26
N GLY A 239 -13.44 -19.89 -10.69
CA GLY A 239 -12.52 -19.07 -11.48
C GLY A 239 -11.23 -18.75 -10.71
N PRO A 240 -10.16 -18.36 -11.43
CA PRO A 240 -8.93 -17.89 -10.81
C PRO A 240 -9.19 -16.59 -10.03
N GLY A 241 -8.37 -16.32 -9.04
CA GLY A 241 -8.32 -15.05 -8.35
C GLY A 241 -7.74 -13.94 -9.24
N ASP A 242 -7.48 -12.79 -8.67
CA ASP A 242 -6.91 -11.64 -9.36
C ASP A 242 -5.39 -11.58 -9.15
N LEU A 243 -4.70 -10.98 -10.11
CA LEU A 243 -3.29 -10.64 -9.98
C LEU A 243 -3.16 -9.16 -9.62
N GLU A 244 -2.62 -8.91 -8.46
CA GLU A 244 -2.31 -7.59 -7.95
C GLU A 244 -0.85 -7.27 -8.25
N LEU A 245 -0.60 -6.27 -9.11
CA LEU A 245 0.72 -5.82 -9.49
C LEU A 245 1.06 -4.56 -8.73
N VAL A 246 2.15 -4.60 -7.97
CA VAL A 246 2.72 -3.42 -7.32
C VAL A 246 3.82 -2.88 -8.19
N VAL A 247 3.69 -1.64 -8.61
CA VAL A 247 4.71 -0.99 -9.44
C VAL A 247 5.81 -0.44 -8.54
N SER A 248 7.04 -0.82 -8.85
CA SER A 248 8.26 -0.32 -8.19
C SER A 248 9.06 0.48 -9.20
N VAL A 249 9.31 1.75 -8.91
CA VAL A 249 10.11 2.61 -9.79
C VAL A 249 11.57 2.54 -9.36
N ALA A 250 12.43 2.12 -10.28
CA ALA A 250 13.86 2.08 -10.04
C ALA A 250 14.43 3.50 -9.80
N PRO A 251 15.35 3.68 -8.84
CA PRO A 251 15.98 4.97 -8.61
C PRO A 251 16.81 5.39 -9.83
N HIS A 252 16.72 6.68 -10.18
CA HIS A 252 17.54 7.24 -11.24
C HIS A 252 18.79 7.92 -10.64
N PRO A 253 19.98 7.80 -11.27
CA PRO A 253 21.23 8.32 -10.70
C PRO A 253 21.25 9.85 -10.52
N PHE A 254 20.52 10.59 -11.33
CA PHE A 254 20.56 12.07 -11.33
C PHE A 254 19.22 12.73 -11.08
N LEU A 255 18.11 12.00 -11.31
CA LEU A 255 16.78 12.57 -11.26
C LEU A 255 16.00 12.04 -10.06
N ARG A 256 15.28 12.93 -9.37
CA ARG A 256 14.35 12.58 -8.30
C ARG A 256 12.98 13.16 -8.60
N ARG A 257 11.92 12.44 -8.27
CA ARG A 257 10.55 12.91 -8.45
C ARG A 257 10.07 13.61 -7.18
N THR A 258 9.41 14.75 -7.36
CA THR A 258 8.72 15.49 -6.29
C THR A 258 7.33 15.88 -6.82
N GLY A 259 6.32 15.04 -6.52
CA GLY A 259 4.99 15.19 -7.10
C GLY A 259 5.00 14.99 -8.63
N ASP A 260 4.61 16.02 -9.38
CA ASP A 260 4.66 16.01 -10.85
C ASP A 260 5.98 16.57 -11.39
N ASP A 261 6.80 17.20 -10.56
CA ASP A 261 8.06 17.80 -10.95
C ASP A 261 9.23 16.81 -10.80
N VAL A 262 10.28 17.07 -11.56
CA VAL A 262 11.54 16.33 -11.52
C VAL A 262 12.63 17.23 -10.98
N VAL A 263 13.40 16.77 -10.01
CA VAL A 263 14.49 17.53 -9.38
C VAL A 263 15.81 16.87 -9.75
N CYS A 264 16.79 17.70 -10.13
CA CYS A 264 18.18 17.28 -10.25
C CYS A 264 19.12 18.34 -9.64
N SER A 265 20.30 17.91 -9.21
CA SER A 265 21.36 18.80 -8.79
C SER A 265 22.33 18.99 -9.95
N ALA A 266 22.76 20.25 -10.17
CA ALA A 266 23.70 20.57 -11.22
C ALA A 266 24.85 21.41 -10.66
N PRO A 267 26.09 20.88 -10.68
CA PRO A 267 27.27 21.63 -10.29
C PRO A 267 27.63 22.64 -11.36
N ILE A 268 27.90 23.90 -10.95
CA ILE A 268 28.44 24.96 -11.80
C ILE A 268 29.68 25.54 -11.17
N SER A 269 30.60 26.08 -11.99
CA SER A 269 31.74 26.80 -11.47
C SER A 269 31.33 28.15 -10.89
N PHE A 270 32.11 28.69 -9.95
CA PHE A 270 31.86 30.02 -9.42
C PHE A 270 31.88 31.11 -10.53
N VAL A 271 32.66 30.89 -11.61
CA VAL A 271 32.69 31.78 -12.78
C VAL A 271 31.36 31.75 -13.53
N GLN A 272 30.82 30.57 -13.76
CA GLN A 272 29.48 30.42 -14.37
C GLN A 272 28.38 30.97 -13.46
N ALA A 273 28.50 30.82 -12.15
CA ALA A 273 27.56 31.41 -11.20
C ALA A 273 27.57 32.95 -11.28
N THR A 274 28.75 33.53 -11.41
CA THR A 274 28.94 35.00 -11.44
C THR A 274 28.56 35.62 -12.78
N LEU A 275 29.07 35.05 -13.88
CA LEU A 275 28.92 35.64 -15.23
C LEU A 275 27.68 35.12 -15.96
N GLY A 276 27.07 34.06 -15.47
CA GLY A 276 26.02 33.31 -16.16
C GLY A 276 26.58 32.40 -17.27
N GLY A 277 25.70 31.73 -17.94
CA GLY A 277 26.08 30.82 -19.06
C GLY A 277 24.97 29.83 -19.42
N GLU A 278 25.31 28.91 -20.30
CA GLU A 278 24.46 27.75 -20.61
C GLU A 278 25.06 26.49 -20.00
N LEU A 279 24.21 25.66 -19.44
CA LEU A 279 24.56 24.40 -18.82
C LEU A 279 23.75 23.29 -19.47
N GLU A 280 24.38 22.15 -19.77
CA GLU A 280 23.69 20.92 -20.13
C GLU A 280 23.31 20.16 -18.86
N VAL A 281 22.03 19.84 -18.74
CA VAL A 281 21.50 19.06 -17.60
C VAL A 281 20.77 17.82 -18.07
N PRO A 282 20.78 16.73 -17.31
CA PRO A 282 19.99 15.55 -17.62
C PRO A 282 18.50 15.88 -17.49
N THR A 283 17.71 15.46 -18.46
CA THR A 283 16.25 15.54 -18.45
C THR A 283 15.67 14.16 -18.73
N LEU A 284 14.35 13.98 -18.51
CA LEU A 284 13.65 12.74 -18.87
C LEU A 284 13.78 12.35 -20.35
N GLU A 285 14.05 13.32 -21.22
CA GLU A 285 14.16 13.12 -22.69
C GLU A 285 15.62 13.12 -23.17
N GLY A 286 16.58 13.04 -22.25
CA GLY A 286 18.00 13.13 -22.54
C GLY A 286 18.58 14.45 -22.06
N LYS A 287 19.52 15.06 -22.82
CA LYS A 287 20.18 16.31 -22.44
C LYS A 287 19.28 17.51 -22.72
N GLY A 288 19.15 18.39 -21.73
CA GLY A 288 18.48 19.68 -21.85
C GLY A 288 19.44 20.83 -21.64
N LYS A 289 19.17 22.00 -22.26
CA LYS A 289 19.93 23.24 -22.03
C LYS A 289 19.24 24.08 -20.99
N LEU A 290 20.01 24.53 -20.00
CA LEU A 290 19.57 25.42 -18.94
C LEU A 290 20.39 26.72 -19.01
N LYS A 291 19.71 27.86 -19.04
CA LYS A 291 20.36 29.16 -18.94
C LYS A 291 20.53 29.51 -17.47
N VAL A 292 21.79 29.72 -17.08
CA VAL A 292 22.16 30.17 -15.74
C VAL A 292 22.24 31.69 -15.77
N PRO A 293 21.43 32.44 -15.02
CA PRO A 293 21.53 33.90 -14.91
C PRO A 293 22.84 34.31 -14.22
N PRO A 294 23.41 35.46 -14.57
CA PRO A 294 24.55 36.03 -13.82
C PRO A 294 24.14 36.31 -12.35
N GLY A 295 25.07 36.09 -11.43
CA GLY A 295 24.82 36.25 -10.00
C GLY A 295 24.01 35.14 -9.34
N THR A 296 23.92 33.94 -9.97
CA THR A 296 23.23 32.79 -9.41
C THR A 296 23.91 32.31 -8.12
N GLN A 297 23.13 32.21 -7.04
CA GLN A 297 23.63 31.81 -5.73
C GLN A 297 23.58 30.29 -5.55
N PRO A 298 24.45 29.70 -4.70
CA PRO A 298 24.35 28.30 -4.32
C PRO A 298 22.97 27.98 -3.73
N GLY A 299 22.38 26.81 -4.07
CA GLY A 299 21.04 26.41 -3.64
C GLY A 299 19.91 27.11 -4.43
N SER A 300 20.21 27.96 -5.41
CA SER A 300 19.19 28.51 -6.32
C SER A 300 18.54 27.40 -7.12
N VAL A 301 17.21 27.45 -7.28
CA VAL A 301 16.45 26.48 -8.07
C VAL A 301 16.05 27.11 -9.40
N LEU A 302 16.62 26.60 -10.48
CA LEU A 302 16.30 27.02 -11.84
C LEU A 302 15.26 26.07 -12.44
N ARG A 303 14.28 26.62 -13.17
CA ARG A 303 13.14 25.87 -13.68
C ARG A 303 13.20 25.70 -15.20
N ILE A 304 13.02 24.46 -15.66
CA ILE A 304 12.79 24.14 -17.08
C ILE A 304 11.33 23.73 -17.22
N LYS A 305 10.53 24.57 -17.83
CA LYS A 305 9.07 24.36 -17.96
C LYS A 305 8.73 23.12 -18.78
N GLY A 306 7.74 22.34 -18.32
CA GLY A 306 7.19 21.21 -19.03
C GLY A 306 8.14 20.01 -19.18
N LYS A 307 9.24 19.94 -18.44
CA LYS A 307 10.21 18.82 -18.45
C LYS A 307 10.06 17.89 -17.24
N GLY A 308 8.96 18.01 -16.50
CA GLY A 308 8.57 17.09 -15.43
C GLY A 308 7.79 15.87 -15.93
N VAL A 309 7.16 15.15 -15.00
CA VAL A 309 6.35 13.95 -15.24
C VAL A 309 4.98 14.34 -15.81
N VAL A 310 4.36 13.46 -16.58
CA VAL A 310 2.99 13.66 -17.07
C VAL A 310 2.01 13.67 -15.88
N ARG A 311 1.17 14.68 -15.83
CA ARG A 311 0.17 14.86 -14.76
C ARG A 311 -0.99 13.88 -14.95
N ARG A 312 -1.34 13.14 -13.90
CA ARG A 312 -2.45 12.19 -13.95
C ARG A 312 -3.84 12.83 -13.87
N THR A 313 -3.94 13.96 -13.20
CA THR A 313 -5.22 14.63 -12.89
C THR A 313 -5.47 15.89 -13.70
N LYS A 314 -4.43 16.41 -14.38
CA LYS A 314 -4.48 17.65 -15.17
C LYS A 314 -3.80 17.44 -16.51
N THR A 315 -4.17 18.21 -17.50
CA THR A 315 -3.47 18.24 -18.79
C THR A 315 -2.06 18.82 -18.64
N GLY A 316 -1.08 18.26 -19.35
CA GLY A 316 0.29 18.73 -19.38
C GLY A 316 1.25 17.93 -18.50
N ARG A 317 2.43 18.49 -18.33
CA ARG A 317 3.54 17.91 -17.56
C ARG A 317 3.91 18.85 -16.43
N GLY A 318 4.57 18.34 -15.42
CA GLY A 318 5.29 19.13 -14.42
C GLY A 318 6.51 19.81 -15.02
N ASP A 319 7.27 20.47 -14.20
CA ASP A 319 8.50 21.16 -14.56
C ASP A 319 9.72 20.38 -14.07
N GLN A 320 10.90 20.67 -14.64
CA GLN A 320 12.14 20.22 -14.05
C GLN A 320 12.74 21.34 -13.22
N LEU A 321 13.09 21.03 -11.99
CA LEU A 321 13.73 21.92 -11.03
C LEU A 321 15.20 21.52 -10.92
N VAL A 322 16.09 22.44 -11.25
CA VAL A 322 17.54 22.24 -11.21
C VAL A 322 18.10 23.00 -10.02
N GLU A 323 18.53 22.27 -9.01
CA GLU A 323 19.18 22.81 -7.82
C GLU A 323 20.66 23.04 -8.12
N VAL A 324 21.07 24.31 -8.11
CA VAL A 324 22.44 24.72 -8.47
C VAL A 324 23.36 24.57 -7.27
N THR A 325 24.44 23.86 -7.46
CA THR A 325 25.54 23.75 -6.50
C THR A 325 26.77 24.44 -7.09
N VAL A 326 27.34 25.40 -6.37
CA VAL A 326 28.56 26.12 -6.84
C VAL A 326 29.78 25.34 -6.37
N GLU A 327 30.59 24.91 -7.33
CA GLU A 327 31.88 24.26 -7.06
C GLU A 327 33.04 25.28 -7.06
N VAL A 328 33.80 25.21 -5.99
CA VAL A 328 35.03 25.99 -5.86
C VAL A 328 36.22 25.10 -6.26
N PRO A 329 37.06 25.52 -7.22
CA PRO A 329 38.18 24.68 -7.66
C PRO A 329 39.19 24.51 -6.51
N THR A 330 39.60 23.27 -6.28
CA THR A 330 40.57 22.90 -5.24
C THR A 330 42.04 23.04 -5.70
N ALA A 331 42.26 22.96 -7.01
CA ALA A 331 43.59 23.12 -7.62
C ALA A 331 43.57 24.25 -8.62
N LEU A 332 44.48 25.22 -8.46
CA LEU A 332 44.62 26.41 -9.32
C LEU A 332 46.00 26.40 -9.97
N THR A 333 46.06 26.78 -11.24
CA THR A 333 47.32 27.14 -11.90
C THR A 333 47.85 28.46 -11.35
N ALA A 334 49.14 28.75 -11.53
CA ALA A 334 49.75 30.01 -11.10
C ALA A 334 48.98 31.22 -11.69
N ARG A 335 48.61 31.15 -12.98
CA ARG A 335 47.89 32.23 -13.66
C ARG A 335 46.45 32.40 -13.14
N GLN A 336 45.76 31.30 -12.83
CA GLN A 336 44.43 31.38 -12.23
C GLN A 336 44.47 32.03 -10.85
N ARG A 337 45.49 31.69 -10.05
CA ARG A 337 45.70 32.32 -8.73
C ARG A 337 45.93 33.83 -8.86
N GLU A 338 46.82 34.27 -9.73
CA GLU A 338 47.07 35.69 -10.00
C GLU A 338 45.78 36.44 -10.34
N LEU A 339 44.95 35.88 -11.27
CA LEU A 339 43.70 36.51 -11.68
C LEU A 339 42.68 36.60 -10.52
N LEU A 340 42.65 35.61 -9.67
CA LEU A 340 41.78 35.63 -8.48
C LEU A 340 42.24 36.61 -7.42
N GLU A 341 43.57 36.76 -7.25
CA GLU A 341 44.15 37.77 -6.37
C GLU A 341 43.94 39.21 -6.89
N GLU A 342 43.98 39.39 -8.20
CA GLU A 342 43.60 40.67 -8.84
C GLU A 342 42.11 40.97 -8.60
N LEU A 343 41.25 40.00 -8.82
CA LEU A 343 39.80 40.15 -8.57
C LEU A 343 39.50 40.48 -7.10
N ALA A 344 40.17 39.80 -6.16
CA ALA A 344 40.01 40.06 -4.73
C ALA A 344 40.39 41.51 -4.35
N LYS A 345 41.45 42.03 -4.95
CA LYS A 345 41.86 43.44 -4.73
C LYS A 345 40.80 44.45 -5.25
N GLU A 346 40.23 44.18 -6.44
CA GLU A 346 39.16 45.01 -7.00
C GLU A 346 37.87 44.97 -6.18
N LEU A 347 37.54 43.78 -5.58
CA LEU A 347 36.37 43.61 -4.70
C LEU A 347 36.61 44.17 -3.29
N GLY A 348 37.85 44.51 -2.93
CA GLY A 348 38.21 44.94 -1.58
C GLY A 348 38.17 43.79 -0.55
N ASP A 349 38.22 42.56 -1.01
CA ASP A 349 38.24 41.38 -0.14
C ASP A 349 39.65 41.18 0.42
N GLU A 350 39.80 41.15 1.74
CA GLU A 350 41.02 40.70 2.39
C GLU A 350 41.12 39.16 2.23
N VAL A 351 42.10 38.70 1.46
CA VAL A 351 42.37 37.27 1.21
C VAL A 351 42.98 36.56 2.43
N GLU A 352 43.19 37.28 3.52
CA GLU A 352 43.57 36.69 4.79
C GLU A 352 42.39 35.91 5.41
N PRO A 353 42.60 34.68 5.93
CA PRO A 353 41.55 33.87 6.45
C PRO A 353 40.78 34.59 7.54
N GLN A 354 39.45 34.75 7.36
CA GLN A 354 38.51 35.44 8.27
C GLN A 354 38.40 34.78 9.66
N GLN A 355 39.38 33.98 10.09
CA GLN A 355 39.41 33.38 11.42
C GLN A 355 39.36 34.42 12.55
N LYS A 356 39.91 35.64 12.31
CA LYS A 356 39.85 36.72 13.31
C LYS A 356 38.43 37.27 13.51
N THR A 357 37.66 37.40 12.45
CA THR A 357 36.31 38.00 12.52
C THR A 357 35.29 37.02 13.16
N PHE A 358 35.40 35.72 12.86
CA PHE A 358 34.56 34.71 13.46
C PHE A 358 34.86 34.52 14.96
N VAL A 359 36.13 34.48 15.35
CA VAL A 359 36.55 34.40 16.74
C VAL A 359 36.18 35.64 17.54
N GLN A 360 36.23 36.85 16.93
CA GLN A 360 35.74 38.07 17.57
C GLN A 360 34.24 38.06 17.78
N LYS A 361 33.43 37.66 16.77
CA LYS A 361 31.97 37.50 16.91
C LYS A 361 31.57 36.42 17.93
N LEU A 362 32.34 35.33 18.01
CA LEU A 362 32.15 34.30 19.02
C LEU A 362 32.48 34.82 20.44
N LYS A 363 33.52 35.66 20.60
CA LYS A 363 33.85 36.30 21.86
C LYS A 363 32.81 37.34 22.27
N GLU A 364 32.23 38.06 21.34
CA GLU A 364 31.12 39.01 21.61
C GLU A 364 29.80 38.31 21.92
N PHE A 365 29.59 37.09 21.46
CA PHE A 365 28.36 36.30 21.71
C PHE A 365 28.42 35.52 23.02
N PHE A 366 29.59 35.07 23.43
CA PHE A 366 29.83 34.30 24.66
C PHE A 366 30.55 35.03 25.78
N GLY A 367 30.95 36.28 25.60
CA GLY A 367 31.52 37.17 26.62
C GLY A 367 30.45 38.09 27.14
#